data_97875c57be2d48806cb42070dee0ae63
#
_entry.id   97875c57be2d48806cb42070dee0ae63
#
_cell.length_a   1.000
_cell.length_b   1.000
_cell.length_c   1.000
_cell.angle_alpha   90.00
_cell.angle_beta   90.00
_cell.angle_gamma   90.00
#
_symmetry.space_group_name_H-M   'P 1'
#
loop_
_entity.id
_entity.type
_entity.pdbx_description
1 polymer ?
#
loop_
_entity_poly.entity_id
_entity_poly.type
_entity_poly.pdbx_seq_one_letter_code
_entity_poly.pdbx_strand_id
1 'polypeptide(L)'
;MPVCVVVLPDQAAAEGLTQQLRETAVPLLKCQAIPPEGNAIDQVALLSPNITRQRRQKAMARWLMPFGFLAGVTFTKITNLTTFAAFGSWGEALIGGLLGMGSGLMGSYAAAASVDSDNEAGVRILRNRRDEGSWLVVVETPNGIEAPWQVVQRNRPQQVVRLNDL
;
A
#
# COMPACT_ATOMS: atom_id res chain seq x y z
N MET A 1 -6.05 -4.85 -9.14
CA MET A 1 -5.08 -5.26 -10.20
C MET A 1 -4.26 -6.39 -9.65
N PRO A 2 -4.29 -7.59 -10.21
CA PRO A 2 -3.47 -8.68 -9.70
C PRO A 2 -1.98 -8.40 -9.99
N VAL A 3 -1.18 -8.42 -8.95
CA VAL A 3 0.27 -8.29 -9.05
C VAL A 3 0.91 -9.61 -8.67
N CYS A 4 1.82 -10.06 -9.51
CA CYS A 4 2.57 -11.27 -9.29
C CYS A 4 4.06 -10.92 -9.24
N VAL A 5 4.76 -11.40 -8.23
CA VAL A 5 6.20 -11.25 -8.12
C VAL A 5 6.85 -12.62 -8.21
N VAL A 6 7.70 -12.78 -9.20
CA VAL A 6 8.41 -14.02 -9.51
C VAL A 6 9.83 -13.93 -9.00
N VAL A 7 10.26 -14.90 -8.20
CA VAL A 7 11.60 -14.98 -7.65
C VAL A 7 12.45 -15.91 -8.53
N LEU A 8 13.57 -15.40 -9.01
CA LEU A 8 14.48 -16.09 -9.93
C LEU A 8 15.91 -16.11 -9.38
N PRO A 9 16.71 -17.14 -9.70
CA PRO A 9 18.03 -17.32 -9.12
C PRO A 9 19.07 -16.33 -9.65
N ASP A 10 18.94 -15.90 -10.90
CA ASP A 10 19.96 -15.12 -11.60
C ASP A 10 19.37 -14.07 -12.54
N GLN A 11 20.27 -13.20 -13.05
CA GLN A 11 19.93 -12.13 -13.97
C GLN A 11 19.42 -12.67 -15.32
N ALA A 12 20.06 -13.71 -15.85
CA ALA A 12 19.71 -14.24 -17.17
C ALA A 12 18.29 -14.79 -17.18
N ALA A 13 17.88 -15.48 -16.11
CA ALA A 13 16.52 -15.96 -15.94
C ALA A 13 15.52 -14.79 -15.81
N ALA A 14 15.87 -13.72 -15.09
CA ALA A 14 15.01 -12.55 -14.91
C ALA A 14 14.82 -11.77 -16.23
N GLU A 15 15.87 -11.54 -16.98
CA GLU A 15 15.81 -10.89 -18.28
C GLU A 15 15.07 -11.76 -19.31
N GLY A 16 15.36 -13.06 -19.35
CA GLY A 16 14.67 -14.02 -20.23
C GLY A 16 13.16 -14.05 -19.96
N LEU A 17 12.75 -14.13 -18.68
CA LEU A 17 11.34 -14.06 -18.31
C LEU A 17 10.71 -12.72 -18.73
N THR A 18 11.39 -11.61 -18.47
CA THR A 18 10.89 -10.28 -18.82
C THR A 18 10.68 -10.12 -20.33
N GLN A 19 11.61 -10.65 -21.14
CA GLN A 19 11.49 -10.62 -22.58
C GLN A 19 10.33 -11.50 -23.07
N GLN A 20 10.23 -12.73 -22.59
CA GLN A 20 9.14 -13.64 -22.94
C GLN A 20 7.77 -13.08 -22.57
N LEU A 21 7.68 -12.41 -21.40
CA LEU A 21 6.45 -11.75 -20.97
C LEU A 21 6.04 -10.60 -21.88
N ARG A 22 7.01 -9.81 -22.37
CA ARG A 22 6.74 -8.73 -23.33
C ARG A 22 6.31 -9.23 -24.71
N GLU A 23 6.80 -10.38 -25.12
CA GLU A 23 6.44 -11.04 -26.39
C GLU A 23 5.07 -11.73 -26.31
N THR A 24 4.53 -11.90 -25.12
CA THR A 24 3.22 -12.53 -24.91
C THR A 24 2.11 -11.53 -25.28
N ALA A 25 1.05 -12.01 -25.93
CA ALA A 25 -0.11 -11.20 -26.30
C ALA A 25 -0.95 -10.69 -25.10
N VAL A 26 -0.58 -11.05 -23.88
CA VAL A 26 -1.27 -10.60 -22.65
C VAL A 26 -0.89 -9.16 -22.35
N PRO A 27 -1.83 -8.22 -22.20
CA PRO A 27 -1.53 -6.86 -21.86
C PRO A 27 -0.93 -6.79 -20.44
N LEU A 28 0.29 -6.25 -20.34
CA LEU A 28 0.98 -6.04 -19.08
C LEU A 28 0.99 -4.54 -18.77
N LEU A 29 0.55 -4.16 -17.58
CA LEU A 29 0.65 -2.77 -17.10
C LEU A 29 2.08 -2.45 -16.65
N LYS A 30 2.72 -3.42 -16.01
CA LYS A 30 4.09 -3.29 -15.56
C LYS A 30 4.81 -4.64 -15.63
N CYS A 31 6.01 -4.61 -16.15
CA CYS A 31 6.93 -5.74 -16.13
C CYS A 31 8.33 -5.19 -15.85
N GLN A 32 8.84 -5.43 -14.64
CA GLN A 32 10.12 -4.86 -14.20
C GLN A 32 10.92 -5.91 -13.42
N ALA A 33 12.16 -6.11 -13.83
CA ALA A 33 13.13 -6.88 -13.05
C ALA A 33 13.79 -5.97 -11.99
N ILE A 34 13.92 -6.50 -10.78
CA ILE A 34 14.52 -5.84 -9.62
C ILE A 34 15.75 -6.64 -9.24
N PRO A 35 16.95 -6.04 -9.29
CA PRO A 35 18.18 -6.69 -8.89
C PRO A 35 18.24 -6.92 -7.38
N PRO A 36 19.05 -7.89 -6.91
CA PRO A 36 19.29 -8.12 -5.48
C PRO A 36 20.00 -6.93 -4.82
N GLU A 37 20.77 -6.17 -5.58
CA GLU A 37 21.53 -5.03 -5.09
C GLU A 37 20.78 -3.71 -5.28
N GLY A 38 21.01 -2.75 -4.37
CA GLY A 38 20.46 -1.41 -4.44
C GLY A 38 19.06 -1.25 -3.83
N ASN A 39 18.50 -0.05 -3.96
CA ASN A 39 17.20 0.34 -3.38
C ASN A 39 16.03 0.23 -4.37
N ALA A 40 16.19 -0.52 -5.45
CA ALA A 40 15.16 -0.61 -6.51
C ALA A 40 13.82 -1.17 -5.99
N ILE A 41 13.86 -2.04 -4.98
CA ILE A 41 12.66 -2.60 -4.35
C ILE A 41 11.82 -1.51 -3.65
N ASP A 42 12.45 -0.53 -3.04
CA ASP A 42 11.78 0.55 -2.32
C ASP A 42 11.10 1.56 -3.26
N GLN A 43 11.49 1.58 -4.52
CA GLN A 43 10.88 2.40 -5.57
C GLN A 43 9.59 1.79 -6.10
N VAL A 44 9.39 0.48 -5.89
CA VAL A 44 8.13 -0.18 -6.25
C VAL A 44 7.13 0.00 -5.12
N ALA A 45 6.12 0.80 -5.35
CA ALA A 45 5.13 1.20 -4.33
C ALA A 45 4.49 0.00 -3.60
N LEU A 46 4.24 -1.10 -4.30
CA LEU A 46 3.66 -2.33 -3.74
C LEU A 46 4.62 -3.10 -2.82
N LEU A 47 5.93 -2.97 -3.04
CA LEU A 47 6.96 -3.65 -2.27
C LEU A 47 7.54 -2.78 -1.16
N SER A 48 7.14 -1.51 -1.09
CA SER A 48 7.56 -0.57 -0.05
C SER A 48 6.48 -0.45 1.04
N PRO A 49 6.70 -1.00 2.25
CA PRO A 49 5.74 -0.91 3.34
C PRO A 49 5.47 0.54 3.74
N ASN A 50 6.45 1.43 3.60
CA ASN A 50 6.30 2.84 3.95
C ASN A 50 5.35 3.58 2.99
N ILE A 51 5.45 3.32 1.69
CA ILE A 51 4.57 3.95 0.68
C ILE A 51 3.15 3.46 0.84
N THR A 52 2.97 2.17 1.05
CA THR A 52 1.67 1.54 1.29
C THR A 52 0.99 2.10 2.54
N ARG A 53 1.74 2.19 3.65
CA ARG A 53 1.26 2.76 4.91
C ARG A 53 0.84 4.22 4.75
N GLN A 54 1.65 5.03 4.06
CA GLN A 54 1.31 6.44 3.80
C GLN A 54 0.07 6.61 2.93
N ARG A 55 -0.10 5.79 1.89
CA ARG A 55 -1.31 5.82 1.05
C ARG A 55 -2.56 5.49 1.87
N ARG A 56 -2.50 4.42 2.67
CA ARG A 56 -3.59 3.98 3.53
C ARG A 56 -3.93 5.06 4.58
N GLN A 57 -2.92 5.66 5.20
CA GLN A 57 -3.08 6.75 6.13
C GLN A 57 -3.77 7.96 5.49
N LYS A 58 -3.35 8.39 4.30
CA LYS A 58 -3.98 9.50 3.57
C LYS A 58 -5.44 9.20 3.23
N ALA A 59 -5.75 7.97 2.82
CA ALA A 59 -7.11 7.55 2.53
C ALA A 59 -8.00 7.58 3.78
N MET A 60 -7.51 7.04 4.91
CA MET A 60 -8.23 7.07 6.18
C MET A 60 -8.39 8.49 6.73
N ALA A 61 -7.34 9.31 6.67
CA ALA A 61 -7.39 10.70 7.13
C ALA A 61 -8.46 11.51 6.37
N ARG A 62 -8.63 11.28 5.07
CA ARG A 62 -9.65 11.96 4.24
C ARG A 62 -11.06 11.76 4.79
N TRP A 63 -11.34 10.61 5.40
CA TRP A 63 -12.64 10.32 5.99
C TRP A 63 -12.71 10.66 7.48
N LEU A 64 -11.68 10.35 8.25
CA LEU A 64 -11.68 10.55 9.70
C LEU A 64 -11.58 12.02 10.10
N MET A 65 -10.90 12.86 9.32
CA MET A 65 -10.80 14.29 9.64
C MET A 65 -12.14 15.02 9.58
N PRO A 66 -12.93 14.99 8.48
CA PRO A 66 -14.22 15.64 8.45
C PRO A 66 -15.22 15.02 9.41
N PHE A 67 -15.19 13.70 9.58
CA PHE A 67 -16.02 13.01 10.56
C PHE A 67 -15.66 13.44 11.99
N GLY A 68 -14.39 13.50 12.33
CA GLY A 68 -13.92 13.99 13.64
C GLY A 68 -14.33 15.44 13.89
N PHE A 69 -14.24 16.30 12.86
CA PHE A 69 -14.71 17.67 12.97
C PHE A 69 -16.20 17.75 13.30
N LEU A 70 -17.04 17.05 12.56
CA LEU A 70 -18.50 17.04 12.80
C LEU A 70 -18.83 16.44 14.18
N ALA A 71 -18.17 15.35 14.56
CA ALA A 71 -18.36 14.76 15.88
C ALA A 71 -17.96 15.72 17.00
N GLY A 72 -16.86 16.45 16.86
CA GLY A 72 -16.40 17.44 17.82
C GLY A 72 -17.35 18.62 17.96
N VAL A 73 -17.87 19.17 16.83
CA VAL A 73 -18.90 20.21 16.85
C VAL A 73 -20.17 19.72 17.55
N THR A 74 -20.64 18.53 17.18
CA THR A 74 -21.86 17.94 17.75
C THR A 74 -21.72 17.68 19.24
N PHE A 75 -20.59 17.12 19.66
CA PHE A 75 -20.29 16.85 21.05
C PHE A 75 -20.30 18.13 21.90
N THR A 76 -19.62 19.19 21.42
CA THR A 76 -19.60 20.49 22.10
C THR A 76 -20.97 21.07 22.28
N LYS A 77 -21.84 20.94 21.27
CA LYS A 77 -23.24 21.44 21.32
C LYS A 77 -24.15 20.65 22.26
N ILE A 78 -24.03 19.31 22.27
CA ILE A 78 -24.86 18.42 23.10
C ILE A 78 -24.46 18.55 24.57
N THR A 79 -23.16 18.62 24.86
CA THR A 79 -22.67 18.66 26.26
C THR A 79 -22.68 20.02 26.89
N ASN A 80 -23.03 21.10 26.14
CA ASN A 80 -22.95 22.48 26.61
C ASN A 80 -21.63 22.78 27.32
N LEU A 81 -20.53 22.32 26.75
CA LEU A 81 -19.21 22.54 27.31
C LEU A 81 -18.87 24.03 27.26
N THR A 82 -18.76 24.66 28.39
CA THR A 82 -18.47 26.12 28.53
C THR A 82 -16.94 26.38 28.67
N THR A 83 -16.11 25.37 28.42
CA THR A 83 -14.65 25.48 28.59
C THR A 83 -14.03 26.59 27.74
N PHE A 84 -14.64 26.91 26.62
CA PHE A 84 -14.20 27.94 25.69
C PHE A 84 -15.23 29.09 25.54
N ALA A 85 -16.00 29.35 26.59
CA ALA A 85 -17.05 30.38 26.60
C ALA A 85 -16.57 31.78 26.17
N ALA A 86 -15.30 32.10 26.40
CA ALA A 86 -14.68 33.34 25.95
C ALA A 86 -14.75 33.59 24.44
N PHE A 87 -14.92 32.54 23.62
CA PHE A 87 -15.01 32.62 22.17
C PHE A 87 -16.46 32.63 21.64
N GLY A 88 -17.44 32.65 22.56
CA GLY A 88 -18.86 32.59 22.21
C GLY A 88 -19.31 31.23 21.68
N SER A 89 -20.61 31.04 21.49
CA SER A 89 -21.24 29.76 21.15
C SER A 89 -20.79 29.16 19.80
N TRP A 90 -20.39 29.99 18.86
CA TRP A 90 -19.84 29.56 17.56
C TRP A 90 -18.36 29.24 17.66
N GLY A 91 -17.59 30.00 18.45
CA GLY A 91 -16.19 29.76 18.70
C GLY A 91 -15.96 28.44 19.43
N GLU A 92 -16.78 28.12 20.44
CA GLU A 92 -16.76 26.84 21.14
C GLU A 92 -16.96 25.66 20.19
N ALA A 93 -17.98 25.72 19.33
CA ALA A 93 -18.25 24.66 18.35
C ALA A 93 -17.10 24.47 17.38
N LEU A 94 -16.48 25.56 16.92
CA LEU A 94 -15.37 25.52 15.99
C LEU A 94 -14.11 24.92 16.63
N ILE A 95 -13.81 25.31 17.88
CA ILE A 95 -12.69 24.73 18.63
C ILE A 95 -12.90 23.24 18.90
N GLY A 96 -14.14 22.84 19.29
CA GLY A 96 -14.50 21.44 19.45
C GLY A 96 -14.33 20.63 18.16
N GLY A 97 -14.76 21.22 17.03
CA GLY A 97 -14.56 20.64 15.72
C GLY A 97 -13.08 20.46 15.35
N LEU A 98 -12.23 21.47 15.61
CA LEU A 98 -10.80 21.39 15.33
C LEU A 98 -10.12 20.34 16.20
N LEU A 99 -10.47 20.24 17.48
CA LEU A 99 -9.95 19.19 18.37
C LEU A 99 -10.40 17.80 17.92
N GLY A 100 -11.67 17.66 17.51
CA GLY A 100 -12.20 16.43 16.93
C GLY A 100 -11.50 16.05 15.62
N MET A 101 -11.20 17.02 14.76
CA MET A 101 -10.43 16.80 13.55
C MET A 101 -8.99 16.32 13.84
N GLY A 102 -8.33 16.92 14.86
CA GLY A 102 -7.02 16.49 15.34
C GLY A 102 -7.04 15.04 15.85
N SER A 103 -8.06 14.68 16.63
CA SER A 103 -8.28 13.30 17.08
C SER A 103 -8.51 12.33 15.92
N GLY A 104 -9.29 12.74 14.91
CA GLY A 104 -9.49 11.97 13.68
C GLY A 104 -8.19 11.74 12.90
N LEU A 105 -7.31 12.76 12.84
CA LEU A 105 -6.00 12.61 12.24
C LEU A 105 -5.14 11.60 13.01
N MET A 106 -5.04 11.73 14.33
CA MET A 106 -4.29 10.77 15.16
C MET A 106 -4.86 9.35 15.05
N GLY A 107 -6.18 9.22 15.04
CA GLY A 107 -6.88 7.94 14.82
C GLY A 107 -6.52 7.32 13.48
N SER A 108 -6.34 8.12 12.41
CA SER A 108 -5.94 7.61 11.10
C SER A 108 -4.54 7.01 11.11
N TYR A 109 -3.61 7.57 11.89
CA TYR A 109 -2.27 6.99 12.08
C TYR A 109 -2.32 5.65 12.81
N ALA A 110 -3.08 5.59 13.91
CA ALA A 110 -3.24 4.36 14.68
C ALA A 110 -3.90 3.26 13.86
N ALA A 111 -5.00 3.58 13.15
CA ALA A 111 -5.70 2.64 12.29
C ALA A 111 -4.82 2.15 11.13
N ALA A 112 -4.06 3.04 10.49
CA ALA A 112 -3.15 2.63 9.42
C ALA A 112 -1.98 1.76 9.93
N ALA A 113 -1.62 1.88 11.21
CA ALA A 113 -0.57 1.08 11.83
C ALA A 113 -1.05 -0.30 12.29
N SER A 114 -2.34 -0.44 12.65
CA SER A 114 -2.91 -1.66 13.21
C SER A 114 -3.42 -2.66 12.17
N VAL A 115 -3.58 -2.23 10.91
CA VAL A 115 -4.04 -3.11 9.84
C VAL A 115 -2.83 -3.73 9.15
N ASP A 116 -2.53 -4.98 9.48
CA ASP A 116 -1.63 -5.81 8.68
C ASP A 116 -2.32 -6.10 7.34
N SER A 117 -1.63 -5.84 6.24
CA SER A 117 -2.15 -6.23 4.94
C SER A 117 -1.76 -7.68 4.67
N ASP A 118 -2.65 -8.43 4.01
CA ASP A 118 -2.35 -9.79 3.52
C ASP A 118 -1.06 -9.82 2.67
N ASN A 119 -0.68 -8.66 2.14
CA ASN A 119 0.53 -8.48 1.35
C ASN A 119 1.81 -8.33 2.19
N GLU A 120 1.76 -7.96 3.49
CA GLU A 120 2.98 -7.72 4.28
C GLU A 120 3.83 -8.97 4.45
N ALA A 121 3.19 -10.11 4.67
CA ALA A 121 3.88 -11.39 4.75
C ALA A 121 4.58 -11.73 3.41
N GLY A 122 3.87 -11.53 2.28
CA GLY A 122 4.43 -11.72 0.95
C GLY A 122 5.61 -10.78 0.66
N VAL A 123 5.46 -9.51 0.98
CA VAL A 123 6.53 -8.50 0.81
C VAL A 123 7.75 -8.84 1.65
N ARG A 124 7.57 -9.31 2.90
CA ARG A 124 8.68 -9.74 3.76
C ARG A 124 9.42 -10.93 3.17
N ILE A 125 8.71 -11.92 2.65
CA ILE A 125 9.31 -13.07 1.97
C ILE A 125 10.13 -12.61 0.75
N LEU A 126 9.56 -11.73 -0.07
CA LEU A 126 10.25 -11.21 -1.26
C LEU A 126 11.52 -10.43 -0.91
N ARG A 127 11.49 -9.62 0.16
CA ARG A 127 12.68 -8.92 0.66
C ARG A 127 13.77 -9.88 1.12
N ASN A 128 13.41 -10.90 1.90
CA ASN A 128 14.36 -11.92 2.33
C ASN A 128 15.00 -12.64 1.14
N ARG A 129 14.20 -13.03 0.13
CA ARG A 129 14.72 -13.68 -1.08
C ARG A 129 15.66 -12.78 -1.87
N ARG A 130 15.35 -11.49 -1.96
CA ARG A 130 16.25 -10.52 -2.58
C ARG A 130 17.59 -10.41 -1.82
N ASP A 131 17.52 -10.33 -0.49
CA ASP A 131 18.71 -10.21 0.37
C ASP A 131 19.57 -11.49 0.33
N GLU A 132 18.97 -12.64 -0.02
CA GLU A 132 19.66 -13.91 -0.35
C GLU A 132 20.29 -13.90 -1.76
N GLY A 133 20.20 -12.79 -2.51
CA GLY A 133 20.78 -12.66 -3.85
C GLY A 133 19.87 -13.03 -5.00
N SER A 134 18.57 -13.28 -4.75
CA SER A 134 17.62 -13.62 -5.80
C SER A 134 17.10 -12.37 -6.54
N TRP A 135 16.83 -12.53 -7.83
CA TRP A 135 16.18 -11.52 -8.68
C TRP A 135 14.68 -11.59 -8.54
N LEU A 136 14.03 -10.43 -8.56
CA LEU A 136 12.57 -10.32 -8.50
C LEU A 136 12.04 -9.75 -9.81
N VAL A 137 11.03 -10.40 -10.41
CA VAL A 137 10.33 -9.86 -11.57
C VAL A 137 8.90 -9.54 -11.16
N VAL A 138 8.55 -8.24 -11.19
CA VAL A 138 7.21 -7.75 -10.88
C VAL A 138 6.40 -7.72 -12.16
N VAL A 139 5.26 -8.42 -12.14
CA VAL A 139 4.32 -8.50 -13.26
C VAL A 139 2.97 -7.99 -12.78
N GLU A 140 2.50 -6.92 -13.40
CA GLU A 140 1.20 -6.31 -13.11
C GLU A 140 0.31 -6.45 -14.35
N THR A 141 -0.88 -7.04 -14.15
CA THR A 141 -1.86 -7.23 -15.22
C THR A 141 -3.11 -6.38 -14.96
N PRO A 142 -3.86 -5.99 -16.00
CA PRO A 142 -5.15 -5.32 -15.86
C PRO A 142 -6.15 -6.17 -15.06
N ASN A 143 -7.15 -5.51 -14.47
CA ASN A 143 -8.21 -6.20 -13.75
C ASN A 143 -8.93 -7.21 -14.65
N GLY A 144 -9.11 -8.43 -14.14
CA GLY A 144 -9.77 -9.52 -14.87
C GLY A 144 -8.86 -10.31 -15.80
N ILE A 145 -7.58 -9.94 -15.92
CA ILE A 145 -6.60 -10.68 -16.73
C ILE A 145 -5.60 -11.36 -15.78
N GLU A 146 -5.52 -12.67 -15.89
CA GLU A 146 -4.53 -13.44 -15.14
C GLU A 146 -3.13 -13.31 -15.75
N ALA A 147 -2.12 -13.38 -14.87
CA ALA A 147 -0.74 -13.45 -15.32
C ALA A 147 -0.52 -14.69 -16.22
N PRO A 148 0.35 -14.63 -17.23
CA PRO A 148 0.62 -15.73 -18.14
C PRO A 148 1.41 -16.85 -17.44
N TRP A 149 0.71 -17.65 -16.64
CA TRP A 149 1.28 -18.72 -15.80
C TRP A 149 2.13 -19.72 -16.55
N GLN A 150 1.78 -20.04 -17.78
CA GLN A 150 2.56 -20.98 -18.60
C GLN A 150 3.97 -20.45 -18.86
N VAL A 151 4.09 -19.15 -19.13
CA VAL A 151 5.39 -18.50 -19.33
C VAL A 151 6.19 -18.45 -18.04
N VAL A 152 5.52 -18.07 -16.93
CA VAL A 152 6.15 -18.02 -15.61
C VAL A 152 6.68 -19.39 -15.18
N GLN A 153 5.86 -20.44 -15.30
CA GLN A 153 6.24 -21.81 -14.89
C GLN A 153 7.35 -22.40 -15.76
N ARG A 154 7.41 -22.08 -17.05
CA ARG A 154 8.46 -22.54 -17.95
C ARG A 154 9.86 -22.08 -17.50
N ASN A 155 9.95 -20.93 -16.89
CA ASN A 155 11.20 -20.37 -16.36
C ASN A 155 11.59 -20.93 -14.98
N ARG A 156 10.89 -21.95 -14.46
CA ARG A 156 11.16 -22.64 -13.19
C ARG A 156 11.48 -21.68 -12.04
N PRO A 157 10.55 -20.80 -11.66
CA PRO A 157 10.77 -19.85 -10.60
C PRO A 157 11.02 -20.56 -9.26
N GLN A 158 11.87 -20.01 -8.43
CA GLN A 158 12.08 -20.50 -7.07
C GLN A 158 10.82 -20.33 -6.22
N GLN A 159 10.15 -19.21 -6.41
CA GLN A 159 8.92 -18.87 -5.70
C GLN A 159 8.10 -17.85 -6.52
N VAL A 160 6.81 -17.90 -6.36
CA VAL A 160 5.89 -16.93 -6.94
C VAL A 160 4.98 -16.42 -5.83
N VAL A 161 4.95 -15.12 -5.62
CA VAL A 161 4.11 -14.46 -4.62
C VAL A 161 3.08 -13.61 -5.33
N ARG A 162 1.80 -13.86 -5.04
CA ARG A 162 0.71 -13.02 -5.51
C ARG A 162 0.45 -11.94 -4.46
N LEU A 163 0.41 -10.70 -4.89
CA LEU A 163 0.05 -9.57 -4.06
C LEU A 163 -1.32 -9.06 -4.50
N ASN A 164 -2.22 -8.97 -3.55
CA ASN A 164 -3.54 -8.39 -3.81
C ASN A 164 -3.42 -6.88 -3.89
N ASP A 165 -4.30 -6.26 -4.67
CA ASP A 165 -4.41 -4.79 -4.74
C ASP A 165 -4.73 -4.19 -3.36
N LEU A 166 -4.20 -3.02 -3.14
CA LEU A 166 -4.48 -2.16 -1.99
C LEU A 166 -5.71 -1.29 -2.25
#